data_048cbf5ba2b20e8bd71e362acc3deeb2
#
_entry.id   048cbf5ba2b20e8bd71e362acc3deeb2
#
_cell.length_a   1.000
_cell.length_b   1.000
_cell.length_c   1.000
_cell.angle_alpha   90.00
_cell.angle_beta   90.00
_cell.angle_gamma   90.00
#
_symmetry.space_group_name_H-M   'P 1'
#
loop_
_entity.id
_entity.type
_entity.pdbx_description
1 polymer ?
#
loop_
_entity_poly.entity_id
_entity_poly.type
_entity_poly.pdbx_seq_one_letter_code
_entity_poly.pdbx_strand_id
1 'polypeptide(L)'
;MAQFAIEIAEADVDRVMDAVAANYNWAENVPNPDFDPVEPVSEQNPETIPNPENKYVFTNRMVRAFLSDHVAAYEIKLAKETAANAVDTAIQISDPQLGQ
;
A
#
# COMPACT_ATOMS: atom_id res chain seq x y z
N MET A 1 15.06 12.07 -9.26
CA MET A 1 13.83 11.50 -8.68
C MET A 1 12.71 12.53 -8.73
N ALA A 2 11.55 12.13 -9.23
CA ALA A 2 10.41 13.03 -9.31
C ALA A 2 9.55 12.93 -8.06
N GLN A 3 8.90 14.03 -7.72
CA GLN A 3 7.94 14.07 -6.62
C GLN A 3 6.55 14.26 -7.19
N PHE A 4 5.61 13.54 -6.62
CA PHE A 4 4.20 13.73 -6.90
C PHE A 4 3.55 14.40 -5.70
N ALA A 5 2.94 15.55 -5.91
CA ALA A 5 2.36 16.34 -4.83
C ALA A 5 0.87 16.55 -5.06
N ILE A 6 0.10 16.41 -3.98
CA ILE A 6 -1.33 16.69 -3.97
C ILE A 6 -1.55 17.88 -3.04
N GLU A 7 -2.22 18.90 -3.53
CA GLU A 7 -2.58 20.04 -2.70
C GLU A 7 -3.80 19.73 -1.87
N ILE A 8 -3.68 19.94 -0.55
CA ILE A 8 -4.78 19.79 0.38
C ILE A 8 -4.89 21.12 1.13
N ALA A 9 -6.09 21.67 1.21
CA ALA A 9 -6.30 22.91 1.96
C ALA A 9 -5.84 22.71 3.40
N GLU A 10 -5.10 23.66 3.94
CA GLU A 10 -4.51 23.57 5.27
C GLU A 10 -5.53 23.19 6.34
N ALA A 11 -6.74 23.74 6.23
CA ALA A 11 -7.82 23.47 7.16
C ALA A 11 -8.30 22.01 7.11
N ASP A 12 -8.02 21.28 6.02
CA ASP A 12 -8.46 19.92 5.83
C ASP A 12 -7.38 18.87 6.07
N VAL A 13 -6.14 19.28 6.31
CA VAL A 13 -5.02 18.34 6.48
C VAL A 13 -5.27 17.38 7.64
N ASP A 14 -5.63 17.91 8.81
CA ASP A 14 -5.89 17.07 10.00
C ASP A 14 -7.07 16.14 9.76
N ARG A 15 -8.11 16.64 9.12
CA ARG A 15 -9.29 15.88 8.80
C ARG A 15 -8.96 14.69 7.89
N VAL A 16 -8.13 14.89 6.89
CA VAL A 16 -7.68 13.83 5.98
C VAL A 16 -6.83 12.81 6.72
N MET A 17 -5.88 13.27 7.53
CA MET A 17 -5.00 12.36 8.27
C MET A 17 -5.78 11.55 9.31
N ASP A 18 -6.74 12.15 9.99
CA ASP A 18 -7.57 11.44 10.95
C ASP A 18 -8.42 10.37 10.27
N ALA A 19 -8.98 10.69 9.11
CA ALA A 19 -9.79 9.75 8.34
C ALA A 19 -8.95 8.55 7.87
N VAL A 20 -7.77 8.78 7.33
CA VAL A 20 -6.87 7.71 6.89
C VAL A 20 -6.43 6.86 8.08
N ALA A 21 -6.06 7.49 9.18
CA ALA A 21 -5.66 6.78 10.40
C ALA A 21 -6.77 5.87 10.92
N ALA A 22 -8.00 6.39 10.97
CA ALA A 22 -9.14 5.62 11.44
C ALA A 22 -9.50 4.48 10.50
N ASN A 23 -9.49 4.72 9.20
CA ASN A 23 -9.86 3.71 8.20
C ASN A 23 -8.87 2.55 8.13
N TYR A 24 -7.61 2.80 8.44
CA TYR A 24 -6.56 1.78 8.37
C TYR A 24 -6.02 1.39 9.73
N ASN A 25 -6.75 1.69 10.80
CA ASN A 25 -6.46 1.23 12.16
C ASN A 25 -5.10 1.69 12.69
N TRP A 26 -4.70 2.91 12.39
CA TRP A 26 -3.51 3.48 13.01
C TRP A 26 -3.72 3.61 14.51
N ALA A 27 -2.73 3.23 15.30
CA ALA A 27 -2.79 3.31 16.75
C ALA A 27 -1.72 4.27 17.28
N GLU A 28 -2.08 5.06 18.28
CA GLU A 28 -1.15 5.98 18.91
C GLU A 28 -0.03 5.24 19.64
N ASN A 29 -0.37 4.09 20.23
CA ASN A 29 0.58 3.22 20.89
C ASN A 29 0.61 1.87 20.20
N VAL A 30 1.79 1.30 20.08
CA VAL A 30 2.00 0.01 19.43
C VAL A 30 2.75 -0.93 20.36
N PRO A 31 2.69 -2.26 20.15
CA PRO A 31 3.46 -3.20 20.96
C PRO A 31 4.94 -2.86 20.97
N ASN A 32 5.54 -2.96 22.13
CA ASN A 32 6.97 -2.73 22.30
C ASN A 32 7.73 -3.99 21.86
N PRO A 33 8.55 -3.93 20.81
CA PRO A 33 9.32 -5.11 20.35
C PRO A 33 10.38 -5.54 21.35
N ASP A 34 10.78 -4.65 22.27
CA ASP A 34 11.77 -4.95 23.30
C ASP A 34 11.14 -5.37 24.62
N PHE A 35 9.82 -5.53 24.65
CA PHE A 35 9.13 -5.94 25.86
C PHE A 35 9.56 -7.34 26.29
N ASP A 36 9.96 -7.46 27.56
CA ASP A 36 10.31 -8.74 28.15
C ASP A 36 9.12 -9.27 28.97
N PRO A 37 8.44 -10.33 28.52
CA PRO A 37 7.27 -10.85 29.22
C PRO A 37 7.60 -11.53 30.54
N VAL A 38 8.88 -11.84 30.79
CA VAL A 38 9.32 -12.46 32.04
C VAL A 38 9.43 -11.42 33.15
N GLU A 39 9.74 -10.19 32.80
CA GLU A 39 9.90 -9.08 33.76
C GLU A 39 8.56 -8.37 33.99
N PRO A 40 8.35 -7.78 35.18
CA PRO A 40 7.15 -6.98 35.42
C PRO A 40 7.05 -5.78 34.47
N VAL A 41 5.84 -5.42 34.13
CA VAL A 41 5.60 -4.20 33.38
C VAL A 41 6.03 -3.01 34.23
N SER A 42 6.84 -2.11 33.67
CA SER A 42 7.36 -0.92 34.35
C SER A 42 7.75 0.14 33.33
N GLU A 43 8.21 1.28 33.80
CA GLU A 43 8.72 2.33 32.89
C GLU A 43 9.93 1.86 32.09
N GLN A 44 10.68 0.92 32.60
CA GLN A 44 11.83 0.34 31.92
C GLN A 44 11.46 -0.86 31.05
N ASN A 45 10.25 -1.39 31.22
CA ASN A 45 9.76 -2.54 30.46
C ASN A 45 8.28 -2.32 30.09
N PRO A 46 7.98 -1.33 29.27
CA PRO A 46 6.59 -1.06 28.86
C PRO A 46 6.09 -2.09 27.85
N GLU A 47 4.82 -2.47 27.97
CA GLU A 47 4.19 -3.34 26.99
C GLU A 47 4.00 -2.67 25.66
N THR A 48 3.75 -1.37 25.70
CA THR A 48 3.53 -0.57 24.48
C THR A 48 4.41 0.66 24.51
N ILE A 49 4.68 1.17 23.33
CA ILE A 49 5.42 2.40 23.14
C ILE A 49 4.64 3.31 22.20
N PRO A 50 4.92 4.63 22.21
CA PRO A 50 4.33 5.51 21.22
C PRO A 50 4.67 5.01 19.82
N ASN A 51 3.69 5.09 18.91
CA ASN A 51 3.91 4.68 17.53
C ASN A 51 5.01 5.55 16.90
N PRO A 52 6.12 4.97 16.45
CA PRO A 52 7.19 5.74 15.83
C PRO A 52 6.76 6.36 14.49
N GLU A 53 5.69 5.85 13.89
CA GLU A 53 5.11 6.39 12.68
C GLU A 53 3.91 7.26 13.08
N ASN A 54 4.05 8.58 12.99
CA ASN A 54 2.94 9.48 13.29
C ASN A 54 1.90 9.45 12.16
N LYS A 55 0.77 10.12 12.35
CA LYS A 55 -0.33 10.11 11.37
C LYS A 55 0.10 10.66 10.01
N TYR A 56 0.98 11.66 10.00
CA TYR A 56 1.47 12.24 8.76
C TYR A 56 2.28 11.22 7.95
N VAL A 57 3.25 10.58 8.61
CA VAL A 57 4.09 9.56 7.99
C VAL A 57 3.23 8.37 7.55
N PHE A 58 2.30 7.96 8.38
CA PHE A 58 1.36 6.87 8.08
C PHE A 58 0.51 7.18 6.85
N THR A 59 -0.07 8.39 6.79
CA THR A 59 -0.88 8.81 5.65
C THR A 59 -0.04 8.81 4.37
N ASN A 60 1.19 9.31 4.45
CA ASN A 60 2.10 9.34 3.31
C ASN A 60 2.38 7.92 2.82
N ARG A 61 2.61 6.98 3.74
CA ARG A 61 2.83 5.56 3.40
C ARG A 61 1.61 4.94 2.75
N MET A 62 0.41 5.26 3.25
CA MET A 62 -0.84 4.74 2.68
C MET A 62 -1.07 5.27 1.26
N VAL A 63 -0.77 6.53 1.02
CA VAL A 63 -0.89 7.10 -0.33
C VAL A 63 0.10 6.44 -1.28
N ARG A 64 1.33 6.21 -0.85
CA ARG A 64 2.32 5.51 -1.66
C ARG A 64 1.88 4.08 -1.98
N ALA A 65 1.34 3.38 -0.99
CA ALA A 65 0.83 2.03 -1.19
C ALA A 65 -0.33 2.02 -2.20
N PHE A 66 -1.24 2.98 -2.09
CA PHE A 66 -2.34 3.15 -3.02
C PHE A 66 -1.83 3.30 -4.46
N LEU A 67 -0.87 4.18 -4.67
CA LEU A 67 -0.30 4.39 -6.00
C LEU A 67 0.43 3.14 -6.51
N SER A 68 1.18 2.49 -5.63
CA SER A 68 1.90 1.26 -5.96
C SER A 68 0.94 0.15 -6.34
N ASP A 69 -0.17 0.00 -5.61
CA ASP A 69 -1.18 -1.00 -5.90
C ASP A 69 -1.84 -0.76 -7.25
N HIS A 70 -2.06 0.49 -7.61
CA HIS A 70 -2.60 0.83 -8.93
C HIS A 70 -1.64 0.47 -10.05
N VAL A 71 -0.35 0.73 -9.87
CA VAL A 71 0.66 0.37 -10.86
C VAL A 71 0.70 -1.15 -11.01
N ALA A 72 0.74 -1.87 -9.90
CA ALA A 72 0.78 -3.34 -9.92
C ALA A 72 -0.45 -3.91 -10.62
N ALA A 73 -1.64 -3.41 -10.30
CA ALA A 73 -2.88 -3.87 -10.92
C ALA A 73 -2.89 -3.63 -12.43
N TYR A 74 -2.43 -2.46 -12.85
CA TYR A 74 -2.35 -2.13 -14.27
C TYR A 74 -1.37 -3.03 -15.00
N GLU A 75 -0.19 -3.24 -14.43
CA GLU A 75 0.83 -4.07 -15.06
C GLU A 75 0.40 -5.53 -15.17
N ILE A 76 -0.29 -6.05 -14.16
CA ILE A 76 -0.85 -7.40 -14.20
C ILE A 76 -1.89 -7.51 -15.32
N LYS A 77 -2.76 -6.52 -15.43
CA LYS A 77 -3.77 -6.48 -16.49
C LYS A 77 -3.12 -6.43 -17.85
N LEU A 78 -2.11 -5.60 -18.01
CA LEU A 78 -1.39 -5.46 -19.28
C LEU A 78 -0.68 -6.76 -19.65
N ALA A 79 -0.07 -7.44 -18.70
CA ALA A 79 0.60 -8.72 -18.93
C ALA A 79 -0.39 -9.79 -19.38
N LYS A 80 -1.58 -9.83 -18.78
CA LYS A 80 -2.64 -10.76 -19.16
C LYS A 80 -3.14 -10.48 -20.57
N GLU A 81 -3.33 -9.22 -20.93
CA GLU A 81 -3.75 -8.83 -22.27
C GLU A 81 -2.70 -9.21 -23.32
N THR A 82 -1.43 -8.99 -23.01
CA THR A 82 -0.34 -9.35 -23.90
C THR A 82 -0.27 -10.85 -24.10
N ALA A 83 -0.43 -11.63 -23.03
CA ALA A 83 -0.43 -13.10 -23.13
C ALA A 83 -1.61 -13.60 -23.96
N ALA A 84 -2.80 -13.03 -23.76
CA ALA A 84 -3.98 -13.39 -24.52
C ALA A 84 -3.79 -13.09 -26.01
N ASN A 85 -3.24 -11.92 -26.33
CA ASN A 85 -2.97 -11.54 -27.71
C ASN A 85 -1.94 -12.45 -28.36
N ALA A 86 -0.92 -12.87 -27.62
CA ALA A 86 0.07 -13.81 -28.12
C ALA A 86 -0.53 -15.17 -28.45
N VAL A 87 -1.42 -15.66 -27.59
CA VAL A 87 -2.14 -16.92 -27.82
C VAL A 87 -3.04 -16.80 -29.04
N ASP A 88 -3.79 -15.72 -29.15
CA ASP A 88 -4.66 -15.50 -30.30
C ASP A 88 -3.86 -15.43 -31.61
N THR A 89 -2.72 -14.77 -31.58
CA THR A 89 -1.86 -14.67 -32.77
C THR A 89 -1.33 -16.04 -33.15
N ALA A 90 -0.94 -16.86 -32.19
CA ALA A 90 -0.47 -18.20 -32.45
C ALA A 90 -1.56 -19.08 -33.05
N ILE A 91 -2.78 -18.96 -32.55
CA ILE A 91 -3.94 -19.69 -33.09
C ILE A 91 -4.23 -19.22 -34.50
N GLN A 92 -4.18 -17.94 -34.76
CA GLN A 92 -4.40 -17.39 -36.09
C GLN A 92 -3.36 -17.85 -37.09
N ILE A 93 -2.13 -18.01 -36.68
CA ILE A 93 -1.08 -18.52 -37.55
C ILE A 93 -1.32 -19.99 -37.90
N SER A 94 -1.83 -20.76 -36.96
CA SER A 94 -2.14 -22.18 -37.18
C SER A 94 -3.43 -22.37 -37.96
N ASP A 95 -4.43 -21.57 -37.67
CA ASP A 95 -5.78 -21.69 -38.18
C ASP A 95 -5.90 -21.46 -39.67
N PRO A 96 -5.24 -20.50 -40.29
CA PRO A 96 -5.30 -20.29 -41.71
C PRO A 96 -4.97 -21.54 -42.52
N GLN A 97 -4.17 -22.40 -41.99
CA GLN A 97 -3.82 -23.65 -42.64
C GLN A 97 -4.97 -24.63 -42.63
N LEU A 98 -5.85 -24.52 -41.64
CA LEU A 98 -7.03 -25.37 -41.53
C LEU A 98 -8.16 -24.84 -42.37
N GLY A 99 -8.30 -23.54 -42.43
CA GLY A 99 -9.39 -22.90 -43.13
C GLY A 99 -9.10 -22.57 -44.58
N GLN A 100 -7.91 -22.78 -44.96
CA GLN A 100 -7.47 -22.44 -46.30
C GLN A 100 -7.13 -23.67 -47.11
#